data_9038db40b22c6f4cd7c9551e6360e628
#
_entry.id   9038db40b22c6f4cd7c9551e6360e628
#
_cell.length_a   1.000
_cell.length_b   1.000
_cell.length_c   1.000
_cell.angle_alpha   90.00
_cell.angle_beta   90.00
_cell.angle_gamma   90.00
#
_symmetry.space_group_name_H-M   'P 1'
#
loop_
_entity.id
_entity.type
_entity.pdbx_description
1 polymer ?
#
loop_
_entity_poly.entity_id
_entity_poly.type
_entity_poly.pdbx_seq_one_letter_code
_entity_poly.pdbx_strand_id
1 'polypeptide(L)'
;MHPDAPLYDPLTLRTLFLEFESEDWEKELESFHDTDVDVPVTLEVDGETLNHVGVRFRGNTSYSSVGTGRKRPLNLTLDMVHPKQDIDGYGTLNLLNANGDPTMMRSVLFYEIARQYIPAFKANFVRLVINGESWGVYANVQQYDSEFTKDFFGTPKGARWKVPGSPRGQGGLSYLGDDIDSYRPIYDLKSQEDPKHWVGLMLLSQTLKNTPPELLESALEQTLDVDGVLRFLALDNALVNNDGFWVRASDYSLYRDPRGQFHVLPYDANETFAVGRGGPPGGGGPQGGGRGGRGFGGRGRSGPGGLGPGAFVAPGLIERADENRDRSIERDEWVALADAWFEDEDVDKADTLDRDRFIASLTQWVESGGQAPQGRGGFSPIEFMGGDLFRSVDGDEDGRVSHSELRAVLGDWFTQWDTEQSGALAEAQFTSGINETLTSLRGQNGGAFAQAGARGGRGGAGGPGGFRGRGGPGGRPGGGGVDLDPLILENDESRPLASKLLAVPELRARYLSYVRDIAENWLDWEKMGPRILQYQALIEKDIAVDARKLFSTEEFYAGIDNGGGAEERSLRGFFDRRRAYLLDHEAVKDAARIDD
;
A
#
# COMPACT_ATOMS: atom_id res chain seq x y z
N MET A 1 1.98 31.28 16.56
CA MET A 1 1.82 30.48 17.81
C MET A 1 0.35 30.36 18.10
N HIS A 2 -0.13 29.18 18.47
CA HIS A 2 -1.54 28.85 18.66
C HIS A 2 -1.74 28.01 19.95
N PRO A 3 -1.28 28.49 21.11
CA PRO A 3 -1.20 27.68 22.34
C PRO A 3 -2.59 27.22 22.83
N ASP A 4 -3.65 27.94 22.47
CA ASP A 4 -5.02 27.62 22.92
C ASP A 4 -5.80 26.73 21.94
N ALA A 5 -5.25 26.45 20.76
CA ALA A 5 -5.93 25.60 19.77
C ALA A 5 -5.56 24.12 20.00
N PRO A 6 -6.51 23.18 19.93
CA PRO A 6 -6.19 21.73 20.02
C PRO A 6 -5.14 21.31 19.00
N LEU A 7 -4.30 20.30 19.34
CA LEU A 7 -3.23 19.82 18.44
C LEU A 7 -3.75 19.49 17.05
N TYR A 8 -4.88 18.84 16.95
CA TYR A 8 -5.50 18.43 15.68
C TYR A 8 -6.61 19.38 15.22
N ASP A 9 -6.53 20.68 15.58
CA ASP A 9 -7.44 21.67 14.97
C ASP A 9 -7.21 21.70 13.46
N PRO A 10 -8.24 21.45 12.66
CA PRO A 10 -8.07 21.26 11.21
C PRO A 10 -7.77 22.57 10.44
N LEU A 11 -7.99 23.73 11.06
CA LEU A 11 -7.75 25.06 10.43
C LEU A 11 -6.58 25.81 11.07
N THR A 12 -5.87 25.20 12.00
CA THR A 12 -4.67 25.76 12.62
C THR A 12 -3.41 25.14 12.01
N LEU A 13 -2.61 25.96 11.34
CA LEU A 13 -1.33 25.55 10.76
C LEU A 13 -0.18 25.89 11.72
N ARG A 14 0.17 24.94 12.61
CA ARG A 14 1.30 25.06 13.53
C ARG A 14 2.63 24.91 12.81
N THR A 15 3.67 25.49 13.40
CA THR A 15 5.05 25.22 13.00
C THR A 15 5.74 24.38 14.09
N LEU A 16 6.32 23.27 13.68
CA LEU A 16 7.19 22.43 14.48
C LEU A 16 8.63 22.75 14.11
N PHE A 17 9.44 23.12 15.09
CA PHE A 17 10.88 23.37 14.91
C PHE A 17 11.63 22.21 15.55
N LEU A 18 12.39 21.47 14.72
CA LEU A 18 13.24 20.37 15.17
C LEU A 18 14.70 20.83 15.10
N GLU A 19 15.39 20.75 16.21
CA GLU A 19 16.82 21.04 16.29
C GLU A 19 17.58 19.75 16.61
N PHE A 20 18.27 19.21 15.60
CA PHE A 20 19.17 18.08 15.71
C PHE A 20 20.56 18.59 16.13
N GLU A 21 21.27 17.84 16.99
CA GLU A 21 22.64 18.16 17.36
C GLU A 21 23.63 18.01 16.20
N SER A 22 23.35 17.06 15.28
CA SER A 22 24.17 16.79 14.10
C SER A 22 23.66 17.53 12.88
N GLU A 23 24.58 18.13 12.11
CA GLU A 23 24.26 18.66 10.77
C GLU A 23 23.97 17.52 9.77
N ASP A 24 24.53 16.31 9.99
CA ASP A 24 24.33 15.10 9.17
C ASP A 24 23.09 14.29 9.63
N TRP A 25 22.14 14.92 10.29
CA TRP A 25 20.95 14.28 10.87
C TRP A 25 20.18 13.39 9.89
N GLU A 26 20.09 13.77 8.61
CA GLU A 26 19.34 12.98 7.62
C GLU A 26 20.00 11.63 7.38
N LYS A 27 21.34 11.59 7.28
CA LYS A 27 22.10 10.33 7.16
C LYS A 27 21.99 9.47 8.42
N GLU A 28 21.94 10.12 9.59
CA GLU A 28 21.74 9.42 10.86
C GLU A 28 20.38 8.74 10.91
N LEU A 29 19.30 9.45 10.56
CA LEU A 29 17.96 8.87 10.42
C LEU A 29 17.89 7.76 9.34
N GLU A 30 18.61 7.93 8.22
CA GLU A 30 18.72 6.88 7.18
C GLU A 30 19.39 5.61 7.73
N SER A 31 20.43 5.76 8.55
CA SER A 31 21.16 4.62 9.11
C SER A 31 20.33 3.81 10.11
N PHE A 32 19.33 4.44 10.73
CA PHE A 32 18.42 3.80 11.68
C PHE A 32 17.04 3.48 11.09
N HIS A 33 16.83 3.73 9.80
CA HIS A 33 15.57 3.34 9.16
C HIS A 33 15.38 1.81 9.26
N ASP A 34 14.13 1.38 9.45
CA ASP A 34 13.75 -0.02 9.74
C ASP A 34 14.25 -0.59 11.08
N THR A 35 14.72 0.28 11.98
CA THR A 35 15.03 -0.07 13.37
C THR A 35 14.06 0.61 14.34
N ASP A 36 14.12 0.22 15.61
CA ASP A 36 13.37 0.87 16.71
C ASP A 36 14.16 2.04 17.35
N VAL A 37 15.21 2.54 16.69
CA VAL A 37 16.06 3.62 17.21
C VAL A 37 15.49 4.96 16.76
N ASP A 38 15.18 5.81 17.73
CA ASP A 38 14.84 7.22 17.52
C ASP A 38 16.08 8.09 17.77
N VAL A 39 16.31 9.10 16.92
CA VAL A 39 17.38 10.09 17.11
C VAL A 39 16.82 11.25 17.96
N PRO A 40 17.50 11.64 19.08
CA PRO A 40 17.01 12.69 19.95
C PRO A 40 17.13 14.07 19.32
N VAL A 41 16.09 14.89 19.49
CA VAL A 41 16.05 16.29 19.07
C VAL A 41 15.43 17.18 20.15
N THR A 42 15.59 18.49 19.99
CA THR A 42 14.74 19.47 20.66
C THR A 42 13.61 19.87 19.72
N LEU A 43 12.36 19.80 20.21
CA LEU A 43 11.19 20.29 19.50
C LEU A 43 10.69 21.58 20.16
N GLU A 44 10.54 22.64 19.37
CA GLU A 44 9.82 23.84 19.79
C GLU A 44 8.48 23.93 19.04
N VAL A 45 7.40 24.14 19.76
CA VAL A 45 6.05 24.30 19.22
C VAL A 45 5.23 25.25 20.09
N ASP A 46 4.57 26.22 19.47
CA ASP A 46 3.72 27.24 20.12
C ASP A 46 4.39 28.01 21.28
N GLY A 47 5.73 28.02 21.34
CA GLY A 47 6.55 28.68 22.37
C GLY A 47 6.93 27.73 23.54
N GLU A 48 6.55 26.48 23.48
CA GLU A 48 7.01 25.43 24.39
C GLU A 48 8.18 24.66 23.80
N THR A 49 9.12 24.29 24.64
CA THR A 49 10.31 23.52 24.27
C THR A 49 10.25 22.13 24.89
N LEU A 50 10.25 21.11 24.07
CA LEU A 50 10.30 19.69 24.47
C LEU A 50 11.69 19.14 24.12
N ASN A 51 12.41 18.67 25.16
CA ASN A 51 13.75 18.13 25.00
C ASN A 51 13.72 16.62 24.84
N HIS A 52 14.70 16.06 24.13
CA HIS A 52 14.88 14.63 23.93
C HIS A 52 13.64 13.97 23.27
N VAL A 53 13.03 14.65 22.33
CA VAL A 53 12.02 14.07 21.46
C VAL A 53 12.72 13.12 20.50
N GLY A 54 12.22 11.89 20.39
CA GLY A 54 12.74 10.93 19.44
C GLY A 54 12.20 11.17 18.04
N VAL A 55 13.06 11.14 17.02
CA VAL A 55 12.66 11.26 15.62
C VAL A 55 13.20 10.09 14.82
N ARG A 56 12.39 9.53 13.94
CA ARG A 56 12.80 8.55 12.93
C ARG A 56 12.05 8.72 11.63
N PHE A 57 12.64 8.27 10.53
CA PHE A 57 11.91 8.07 9.30
C PHE A 57 10.91 6.93 9.45
N ARG A 58 9.78 7.06 8.77
CA ARG A 58 8.73 6.03 8.74
C ARG A 58 8.28 5.76 7.32
N GLY A 59 7.41 4.73 7.18
CA GLY A 59 6.84 4.33 5.90
C GLY A 59 7.77 3.45 5.09
N ASN A 60 7.21 2.71 4.16
CA ASN A 60 7.95 1.86 3.23
C ASN A 60 8.05 2.56 1.87
N THR A 61 7.02 2.51 1.03
CA THR A 61 7.01 3.14 -0.30
C THR A 61 7.16 4.66 -0.22
N SER A 62 6.50 5.32 0.74
CA SER A 62 6.57 6.77 0.94
C SER A 62 7.96 7.26 1.39
N TYR A 63 8.78 6.38 1.94
CA TYR A 63 10.18 6.62 2.26
C TYR A 63 11.09 6.25 1.07
N SER A 64 11.04 5.00 0.60
CA SER A 64 11.98 4.45 -0.37
C SER A 64 11.88 5.10 -1.77
N SER A 65 10.71 5.62 -2.15
CA SER A 65 10.51 6.33 -3.41
C SER A 65 10.99 7.79 -3.39
N VAL A 66 11.44 8.30 -2.24
CA VAL A 66 11.84 9.70 -2.06
C VAL A 66 13.32 9.78 -1.70
N GLY A 67 14.12 10.46 -2.55
CA GLY A 67 15.56 10.60 -2.34
C GLY A 67 15.92 11.53 -1.18
N THR A 68 17.17 11.42 -0.71
CA THR A 68 17.79 12.29 0.30
C THR A 68 17.62 13.77 -0.06
N GLY A 69 17.44 14.63 0.94
CA GLY A 69 17.20 16.06 0.77
C GLY A 69 15.76 16.41 0.34
N ARG A 70 14.86 15.42 0.22
CA ARG A 70 13.46 15.60 -0.11
C ARG A 70 12.57 15.20 1.07
N LYS A 71 11.31 15.57 1.03
CA LYS A 71 10.35 15.31 2.10
C LYS A 71 10.08 13.82 2.27
N ARG A 72 10.63 13.23 3.33
CA ARG A 72 10.31 11.87 3.79
C ARG A 72 9.36 11.93 4.99
N PRO A 73 8.53 10.92 5.22
CA PRO A 73 7.62 10.92 6.37
C PRO A 73 8.39 10.66 7.66
N LEU A 74 7.97 11.34 8.74
CA LEU A 74 8.60 11.27 10.05
C LEU A 74 7.64 10.75 11.11
N ASN A 75 8.19 10.10 12.13
CA ASN A 75 7.54 9.81 13.38
C ASN A 75 8.28 10.55 14.49
N LEU A 76 7.56 11.24 15.34
CA LEU A 76 8.09 11.95 16.50
C LEU A 76 7.54 11.28 17.76
N THR A 77 8.42 10.79 18.64
CA THR A 77 8.12 10.19 19.93
C THR A 77 8.41 11.24 21.02
N LEU A 78 7.38 11.92 21.48
CA LEU A 78 7.53 13.04 22.43
C LEU A 78 7.99 12.56 23.81
N ASP A 79 7.51 11.41 24.24
CA ASP A 79 7.73 10.81 25.54
C ASP A 79 8.93 9.83 25.60
N MET A 80 9.83 9.86 24.60
CA MET A 80 10.97 8.95 24.47
C MET A 80 11.82 8.87 25.76
N VAL A 81 12.16 10.01 26.36
CA VAL A 81 12.95 10.09 27.59
C VAL A 81 12.11 10.55 28.78
N HIS A 82 11.13 11.38 28.55
CA HIS A 82 10.27 11.98 29.56
C HIS A 82 8.83 11.43 29.44
N PRO A 83 8.44 10.37 30.18
CA PRO A 83 7.18 9.63 29.98
C PRO A 83 5.88 10.42 30.12
N LYS A 84 5.95 11.71 30.49
CA LYS A 84 4.80 12.63 30.60
C LYS A 84 4.88 13.80 29.62
N GLN A 85 5.83 13.74 28.70
CA GLN A 85 6.00 14.77 27.71
C GLN A 85 5.04 14.51 26.54
N ASP A 86 4.12 15.40 26.34
CA ASP A 86 3.08 15.28 25.31
C ASP A 86 2.69 16.66 24.79
N ILE A 87 1.88 16.69 23.75
CA ILE A 87 1.15 17.87 23.29
C ILE A 87 -0.33 17.51 23.30
N ASP A 88 -1.13 18.18 24.12
CA ASP A 88 -2.57 17.90 24.30
C ASP A 88 -2.89 16.43 24.65
N GLY A 89 -1.98 15.73 25.33
CA GLY A 89 -2.13 14.34 25.71
C GLY A 89 -1.66 13.34 24.66
N TYR A 90 -1.08 13.79 23.53
CA TYR A 90 -0.53 12.93 22.49
C TYR A 90 0.98 12.81 22.61
N GLY A 91 1.46 11.59 22.87
CA GLY A 91 2.89 11.28 22.98
C GLY A 91 3.59 11.02 21.65
N THR A 92 2.85 10.92 20.54
CA THR A 92 3.41 10.61 19.22
C THR A 92 2.77 11.41 18.10
N LEU A 93 3.57 11.97 17.20
CA LEU A 93 3.12 12.62 15.98
C LEU A 93 3.58 11.85 14.74
N ASN A 94 2.71 11.72 13.74
CA ASN A 94 3.07 11.15 12.44
C ASN A 94 2.96 12.21 11.36
N LEU A 95 4.09 12.59 10.79
CA LEU A 95 4.19 13.59 9.73
C LEU A 95 4.31 12.88 8.38
N LEU A 96 3.22 12.90 7.61
CA LEU A 96 3.14 12.25 6.30
C LEU A 96 3.55 13.26 5.21
N ASN A 97 4.36 12.78 4.27
CA ASN A 97 4.90 13.60 3.18
C ASN A 97 3.96 13.74 1.97
N ALA A 98 2.77 13.15 2.03
CA ALA A 98 1.79 13.12 0.94
C ALA A 98 2.37 12.54 -0.38
N ASN A 99 3.19 11.50 -0.28
CA ASN A 99 3.70 10.78 -1.44
C ASN A 99 2.53 10.21 -2.26
N GLY A 100 2.46 10.56 -3.57
CA GLY A 100 1.33 10.19 -4.43
C GLY A 100 0.10 11.13 -4.36
N ASP A 101 0.12 12.14 -3.48
CA ASP A 101 -0.98 13.11 -3.34
C ASP A 101 -0.51 14.55 -3.60
N PRO A 102 -0.67 15.07 -4.82
CA PRO A 102 -0.28 16.46 -5.12
C PRO A 102 -1.08 17.50 -4.34
N THR A 103 -2.28 17.14 -3.84
CA THR A 103 -3.13 18.07 -3.08
C THR A 103 -2.73 18.19 -1.62
N MET A 104 -1.93 17.26 -1.08
CA MET A 104 -1.61 17.11 0.35
C MET A 104 -2.83 16.81 1.25
N MET A 105 -4.05 16.69 0.70
CA MET A 105 -5.30 16.74 1.47
C MET A 105 -5.98 15.39 1.66
N ARG A 106 -5.64 14.36 0.86
CA ARG A 106 -6.41 13.10 0.81
C ARG A 106 -6.56 12.46 2.17
N SER A 107 -5.46 12.29 2.92
CA SER A 107 -5.52 11.70 4.26
C SER A 107 -6.34 12.56 5.23
N VAL A 108 -6.17 13.89 5.21
CA VAL A 108 -6.91 14.80 6.11
C VAL A 108 -8.40 14.77 5.81
N LEU A 109 -8.80 14.85 4.54
CA LEU A 109 -10.20 14.77 4.09
C LEU A 109 -10.83 13.41 4.42
N PHE A 110 -10.11 12.32 4.12
CA PHE A 110 -10.63 10.99 4.42
C PHE A 110 -10.94 10.82 5.89
N TYR A 111 -10.00 11.18 6.77
CA TYR A 111 -10.22 11.03 8.21
C TYR A 111 -11.28 12.01 8.75
N GLU A 112 -11.41 13.20 8.18
CA GLU A 112 -12.51 14.11 8.52
C GLU A 112 -13.88 13.48 8.22
N ILE A 113 -14.05 12.90 7.03
CA ILE A 113 -15.27 12.21 6.63
C ILE A 113 -15.47 10.94 7.47
N ALA A 114 -14.44 10.12 7.62
CA ALA A 114 -14.55 8.84 8.33
C ALA A 114 -15.00 8.99 9.78
N ARG A 115 -14.53 10.06 10.47
CA ARG A 115 -14.95 10.35 11.87
C ARG A 115 -16.43 10.66 12.04
N GLN A 116 -17.16 10.91 10.97
CA GLN A 116 -18.61 11.08 11.05
C GLN A 116 -19.36 9.74 11.14
N TYR A 117 -18.67 8.64 10.83
CA TYR A 117 -19.26 7.31 10.75
C TYR A 117 -18.67 6.32 11.77
N ILE A 118 -17.35 6.36 11.95
CA ILE A 118 -16.61 5.41 12.78
C ILE A 118 -15.45 6.12 13.49
N PRO A 119 -14.89 5.54 14.55
CA PRO A 119 -13.60 5.97 15.09
C PRO A 119 -12.53 5.98 13.98
N ALA A 120 -11.93 7.14 13.75
CA ALA A 120 -10.86 7.31 12.76
C ALA A 120 -9.89 8.41 13.22
N PHE A 121 -8.67 8.39 12.71
CA PHE A 121 -7.61 9.29 13.16
C PHE A 121 -7.98 10.77 13.04
N LYS A 122 -7.54 11.55 14.00
CA LYS A 122 -7.50 13.00 13.86
C LYS A 122 -6.34 13.35 12.93
N ALA A 123 -6.55 14.34 12.07
CA ALA A 123 -5.52 14.78 11.12
C ALA A 123 -5.66 16.27 10.83
N ASN A 124 -4.53 16.94 10.64
CA ASN A 124 -4.43 18.33 10.22
C ASN A 124 -3.11 18.58 9.47
N PHE A 125 -2.76 19.84 9.24
CA PHE A 125 -1.50 20.22 8.60
C PHE A 125 -0.58 20.90 9.60
N VAL A 126 0.73 20.66 9.46
CA VAL A 126 1.78 21.35 10.20
C VAL A 126 2.88 21.83 9.25
N ARG A 127 3.54 22.95 9.57
CA ARG A 127 4.82 23.32 8.97
C ARG A 127 5.95 22.63 9.73
N LEU A 128 6.96 22.23 9.02
CA LEU A 128 8.17 21.65 9.61
C LEU A 128 9.38 22.51 9.26
N VAL A 129 10.15 22.83 10.28
CA VAL A 129 11.47 23.49 10.18
C VAL A 129 12.47 22.59 10.87
N ILE A 130 13.57 22.25 10.20
CA ILE A 130 14.63 21.40 10.74
C ILE A 130 15.94 22.18 10.67
N ASN A 131 16.63 22.35 11.80
CA ASN A 131 17.88 23.09 11.93
C ASN A 131 17.82 24.48 11.22
N GLY A 132 16.71 25.20 11.44
CA GLY A 132 16.46 26.50 10.86
C GLY A 132 16.04 26.51 9.38
N GLU A 133 16.00 25.36 8.69
CA GLU A 133 15.58 25.24 7.30
C GLU A 133 14.12 24.80 7.16
N SER A 134 13.37 25.45 6.27
CA SER A 134 11.98 25.06 6.01
C SER A 134 11.91 23.74 5.25
N TRP A 135 11.14 22.79 5.81
CA TRP A 135 10.78 21.50 5.19
C TRP A 135 9.34 21.48 4.67
N GLY A 136 8.65 22.63 4.73
CA GLY A 136 7.33 22.84 4.16
C GLY A 136 6.21 22.18 5.00
N VAL A 137 5.09 21.88 4.34
CA VAL A 137 3.87 21.34 4.98
C VAL A 137 3.87 19.82 5.00
N TYR A 138 3.42 19.25 6.12
CA TYR A 138 3.16 17.82 6.30
C TYR A 138 1.72 17.61 6.78
N ALA A 139 1.12 16.50 6.41
CA ALA A 139 -0.10 16.04 7.06
C ALA A 139 0.28 15.37 8.39
N ASN A 140 -0.21 15.90 9.51
CA ASN A 140 -0.01 15.33 10.85
C ASN A 140 -1.20 14.43 11.16
N VAL A 141 -0.94 13.13 11.35
CA VAL A 141 -1.97 12.10 11.57
C VAL A 141 -1.78 11.43 12.91
N GLN A 142 -2.86 11.32 13.69
CA GLN A 142 -2.87 10.68 15.00
C GLN A 142 -2.29 9.27 14.95
N GLN A 143 -1.53 8.89 15.98
CA GLN A 143 -0.98 7.54 16.12
C GLN A 143 -2.08 6.55 16.52
N TYR A 144 -1.96 5.31 16.03
CA TYR A 144 -2.78 4.19 16.49
C TYR A 144 -2.21 3.59 17.78
N ASP A 145 -2.52 4.20 18.89
CA ASP A 145 -2.00 3.87 20.22
C ASP A 145 -3.09 3.81 21.30
N SER A 146 -2.70 3.89 22.56
CA SER A 146 -3.62 3.91 23.70
C SER A 146 -4.43 5.21 23.79
N GLU A 147 -3.87 6.33 23.32
CA GLU A 147 -4.55 7.61 23.33
C GLU A 147 -5.68 7.64 22.29
N PHE A 148 -5.45 7.04 21.11
CA PHE A 148 -6.52 6.83 20.15
C PHE A 148 -7.69 6.03 20.75
N THR A 149 -7.40 4.91 21.42
CA THR A 149 -8.47 4.09 22.01
C THR A 149 -9.15 4.80 23.18
N LYS A 150 -8.44 5.63 23.94
CA LYS A 150 -9.01 6.47 24.97
C LYS A 150 -9.92 7.55 24.39
N ASP A 151 -9.51 8.22 23.30
CA ASP A 151 -10.29 9.25 22.63
C ASP A 151 -11.65 8.74 22.13
N PHE A 152 -11.65 7.57 21.48
CA PHE A 152 -12.83 7.08 20.78
C PHE A 152 -13.63 6.01 21.53
N PHE A 153 -12.98 5.25 22.43
CA PHE A 153 -13.62 4.17 23.19
C PHE A 153 -13.65 4.41 24.69
N GLY A 154 -13.11 5.56 25.14
CA GLY A 154 -13.09 5.95 26.57
C GLY A 154 -12.14 5.11 27.43
N THR A 155 -11.27 4.31 26.84
CA THR A 155 -10.35 3.43 27.56
C THR A 155 -9.06 3.20 26.78
N PRO A 156 -7.86 3.24 27.44
CA PRO A 156 -6.60 2.87 26.83
C PRO A 156 -6.38 1.35 26.75
N LYS A 157 -7.33 0.54 27.30
CA LYS A 157 -7.21 -0.91 27.40
C LYS A 157 -7.80 -1.59 26.15
N GLY A 158 -7.45 -2.87 25.97
CA GLY A 158 -7.89 -3.68 24.85
C GLY A 158 -6.71 -4.13 24.00
N ALA A 159 -6.99 -4.89 22.96
CA ALA A 159 -5.97 -5.35 22.03
C ALA A 159 -6.07 -4.63 20.69
N ARG A 160 -4.94 -4.23 20.15
CA ARG A 160 -4.82 -3.50 18.90
C ARG A 160 -3.96 -4.27 17.92
N TRP A 161 -4.44 -4.44 16.70
CA TRP A 161 -3.65 -4.99 15.60
C TRP A 161 -3.62 -4.01 14.45
N LYS A 162 -2.48 -3.97 13.79
CA LYS A 162 -2.34 -3.42 12.46
C LYS A 162 -2.38 -4.57 11.46
N VAL A 163 -3.09 -4.39 10.37
CA VAL A 163 -3.02 -5.27 9.20
C VAL A 163 -2.20 -4.53 8.15
N PRO A 164 -0.88 -4.78 8.09
CA PRO A 164 0.01 -4.01 7.24
C PRO A 164 -0.27 -4.25 5.76
N GLY A 165 0.14 -3.30 4.93
CA GLY A 165 0.06 -3.42 3.48
C GLY A 165 0.68 -4.71 2.98
N SER A 166 -0.09 -5.51 2.24
CA SER A 166 0.34 -6.80 1.72
C SER A 166 -0.14 -7.03 0.29
N PRO A 167 0.75 -7.34 -0.65
CA PRO A 167 0.34 -7.68 -2.01
C PRO A 167 -0.45 -9.00 -2.09
N ARG A 168 -0.41 -9.84 -1.05
CA ARG A 168 -1.12 -11.13 -1.00
C ARG A 168 -2.58 -11.02 -0.58
N GLY A 169 -2.98 -9.91 0.05
CA GLY A 169 -4.38 -9.66 0.41
C GLY A 169 -4.98 -10.65 1.39
N GLN A 170 -4.24 -11.05 2.43
CA GLN A 170 -4.64 -12.13 3.35
C GLN A 170 -5.44 -11.66 4.57
N GLY A 171 -5.53 -10.34 4.82
CA GLY A 171 -6.22 -9.78 6.00
C GLY A 171 -7.76 -9.76 5.92
N GLY A 172 -8.37 -10.65 5.14
CA GLY A 172 -9.83 -10.72 4.96
C GLY A 172 -10.61 -11.35 6.11
N LEU A 173 -9.97 -11.68 7.23
CA LEU A 173 -10.51 -12.46 8.35
C LEU A 173 -10.91 -13.89 7.98
N SER A 174 -10.16 -14.52 7.09
CA SER A 174 -10.29 -15.94 6.80
C SER A 174 -9.88 -16.79 8.02
N TYR A 175 -10.60 -17.89 8.28
CA TYR A 175 -10.20 -18.85 9.31
C TYR A 175 -9.06 -19.72 8.81
N LEU A 176 -7.89 -19.60 9.45
CA LEU A 176 -6.63 -20.26 9.07
C LEU A 176 -6.32 -21.51 9.93
N GLY A 177 -7.29 -21.97 10.74
CA GLY A 177 -7.10 -23.07 11.69
C GLY A 177 -6.91 -22.56 13.12
N ASP A 178 -6.62 -23.50 14.06
CA ASP A 178 -6.52 -23.22 15.49
C ASP A 178 -5.10 -22.87 15.96
N ASP A 179 -4.17 -22.71 15.02
CA ASP A 179 -2.80 -22.31 15.30
C ASP A 179 -2.64 -20.79 15.19
N ILE A 180 -2.25 -20.15 16.30
CA ILE A 180 -2.01 -18.70 16.39
C ILE A 180 -0.91 -18.27 15.42
N ASP A 181 0.11 -19.09 15.22
CA ASP A 181 1.26 -18.72 14.38
C ASP A 181 0.88 -18.57 12.90
N SER A 182 -0.25 -19.13 12.46
CA SER A 182 -0.82 -18.88 11.14
C SER A 182 -1.38 -17.45 10.95
N TYR A 183 -1.73 -16.76 12.04
CA TYR A 183 -2.30 -15.40 12.01
C TYR A 183 -1.26 -14.31 12.20
N ARG A 184 -0.16 -14.57 12.92
CA ARG A 184 0.90 -13.60 13.24
C ARG A 184 1.53 -12.91 12.03
N PRO A 185 1.77 -13.59 10.89
CA PRO A 185 2.32 -12.94 9.70
C PRO A 185 1.37 -11.93 9.03
N ILE A 186 0.06 -11.99 9.36
CA ILE A 186 -0.98 -11.16 8.74
C ILE A 186 -1.41 -10.03 9.68
N TYR A 187 -1.51 -10.32 10.97
CA TYR A 187 -2.05 -9.41 11.99
C TYR A 187 -0.95 -9.04 12.98
N ASP A 188 -0.43 -7.81 12.89
CA ASP A 188 0.64 -7.31 13.74
C ASP A 188 0.07 -6.75 15.04
N LEU A 189 0.22 -7.48 16.16
CA LEU A 189 -0.29 -7.07 17.48
C LEU A 189 0.54 -5.90 18.03
N LYS A 190 -0.12 -4.75 18.25
CA LYS A 190 0.47 -3.49 18.75
C LYS A 190 0.22 -3.23 20.22
N SER A 191 -0.43 -4.13 20.92
CA SER A 191 -0.63 -4.09 22.38
C SER A 191 0.17 -5.20 23.05
N GLN A 192 0.07 -5.28 24.39
CA GLN A 192 0.73 -6.34 25.14
C GLN A 192 0.29 -7.72 24.65
N GLU A 193 1.26 -8.62 24.48
CA GLU A 193 1.03 -9.99 24.05
C GLU A 193 0.20 -10.75 25.10
N ASP A 194 -0.93 -11.31 24.66
CA ASP A 194 -1.77 -12.20 25.46
C ASP A 194 -2.46 -13.20 24.50
N PRO A 195 -2.27 -14.52 24.70
CA PRO A 195 -2.88 -15.53 23.84
C PRO A 195 -4.40 -15.42 23.70
N LYS A 196 -5.10 -14.89 24.71
CA LYS A 196 -6.56 -14.69 24.65
C LYS A 196 -7.01 -13.71 23.55
N HIS A 197 -6.12 -12.78 23.15
CA HIS A 197 -6.41 -11.84 22.08
C HIS A 197 -6.44 -12.57 20.73
N TRP A 198 -5.46 -13.44 20.50
CA TRP A 198 -5.38 -14.29 19.29
C TRP A 198 -6.51 -15.29 19.21
N VAL A 199 -6.84 -15.95 20.36
CA VAL A 199 -8.02 -16.84 20.43
C VAL A 199 -9.29 -16.08 20.03
N GLY A 200 -9.45 -14.83 20.48
CA GLY A 200 -10.59 -13.99 20.08
C GLY A 200 -10.66 -13.76 18.58
N LEU A 201 -9.51 -13.46 17.94
CA LEU A 201 -9.41 -13.25 16.49
C LEU A 201 -9.74 -14.53 15.71
N MET A 202 -9.21 -15.67 16.18
CA MET A 202 -9.50 -16.99 15.59
C MET A 202 -10.99 -17.33 15.67
N LEU A 203 -11.62 -17.12 16.83
CA LEU A 203 -13.05 -17.37 17.03
C LEU A 203 -13.92 -16.48 16.15
N LEU A 204 -13.57 -15.20 15.98
CA LEU A 204 -14.24 -14.29 15.04
C LEU A 204 -14.16 -14.84 13.61
N SER A 205 -12.96 -15.20 13.16
CA SER A 205 -12.76 -15.77 11.82
C SER A 205 -13.50 -17.09 11.63
N GLN A 206 -13.53 -17.95 12.66
CA GLN A 206 -14.28 -19.22 12.66
C GLN A 206 -15.80 -18.98 12.58
N THR A 207 -16.30 -17.98 13.31
CA THR A 207 -17.73 -17.59 13.27
C THR A 207 -18.11 -17.11 11.87
N LEU A 208 -17.32 -16.24 11.26
CA LEU A 208 -17.54 -15.79 9.87
C LEU A 208 -17.55 -16.95 8.89
N LYS A 209 -16.67 -17.96 9.07
CA LYS A 209 -16.61 -19.13 8.18
C LYS A 209 -17.80 -20.06 8.30
N ASN A 210 -18.21 -20.37 9.54
CA ASN A 210 -19.08 -21.52 9.83
C ASN A 210 -20.55 -21.14 10.02
N THR A 211 -20.86 -19.86 10.27
CA THR A 211 -22.23 -19.44 10.55
C THR A 211 -22.99 -19.19 9.24
N PRO A 212 -24.17 -19.79 9.06
CA PRO A 212 -25.01 -19.51 7.91
C PRO A 212 -25.56 -18.06 7.96
N PRO A 213 -25.88 -17.45 6.80
CA PRO A 213 -26.27 -16.05 6.71
C PRO A 213 -27.42 -15.66 7.65
N GLU A 214 -28.42 -16.53 7.83
CA GLU A 214 -29.63 -16.26 8.63
C GLU A 214 -29.34 -16.12 10.13
N LEU A 215 -28.20 -16.63 10.60
CA LEU A 215 -27.78 -16.58 12.01
C LEU A 215 -26.57 -15.69 12.23
N LEU A 216 -25.98 -15.13 11.15
CA LEU A 216 -24.67 -14.48 11.22
C LEU A 216 -24.70 -13.21 12.07
N GLU A 217 -25.68 -12.33 11.88
CA GLU A 217 -25.77 -11.08 12.64
C GLU A 217 -25.86 -11.36 14.14
N SER A 218 -26.75 -12.27 14.54
CA SER A 218 -26.92 -12.65 15.96
C SER A 218 -25.68 -13.34 16.54
N ALA A 219 -24.95 -14.14 15.76
CA ALA A 219 -23.72 -14.79 16.21
C ALA A 219 -22.56 -13.79 16.40
N LEU A 220 -22.57 -12.69 15.67
CA LEU A 220 -21.54 -11.64 15.74
C LEU A 220 -21.86 -10.54 16.76
N GLU A 221 -23.08 -10.39 17.22
CA GLU A 221 -23.57 -9.27 18.02
C GLU A 221 -22.65 -8.89 19.20
N GLN A 222 -22.10 -9.87 19.91
CA GLN A 222 -21.22 -9.64 21.05
C GLN A 222 -19.73 -9.61 20.71
N THR A 223 -19.36 -10.06 19.51
CA THR A 223 -17.96 -10.26 19.13
C THR A 223 -17.45 -9.28 18.08
N LEU A 224 -18.35 -8.67 17.30
CA LEU A 224 -18.00 -7.73 16.24
C LEU A 224 -18.98 -6.55 16.27
N ASP A 225 -18.47 -5.35 16.13
CA ASP A 225 -19.26 -4.16 15.80
C ASP A 225 -19.66 -4.22 14.31
N VAL A 226 -20.73 -4.97 14.03
CA VAL A 226 -21.20 -5.21 12.65
C VAL A 226 -21.52 -3.91 11.94
N ASP A 227 -22.18 -2.97 12.62
CA ASP A 227 -22.54 -1.69 12.02
C ASP A 227 -21.31 -0.83 11.70
N GLY A 228 -20.35 -0.78 12.62
CA GLY A 228 -19.05 -0.13 12.37
C GLY A 228 -18.30 -0.74 11.18
N VAL A 229 -18.35 -2.07 11.00
CA VAL A 229 -17.76 -2.73 9.83
C VAL A 229 -18.46 -2.34 8.54
N LEU A 230 -19.79 -2.29 8.52
CA LEU A 230 -20.53 -1.88 7.31
C LEU A 230 -20.19 -0.44 6.91
N ARG A 231 -20.05 0.47 7.88
CA ARG A 231 -19.61 1.86 7.65
C ARG A 231 -18.17 1.93 7.17
N PHE A 232 -17.26 1.12 7.75
CA PHE A 232 -15.87 1.02 7.29
C PHE A 232 -15.80 0.59 5.82
N LEU A 233 -16.52 -0.48 5.45
CA LEU A 233 -16.57 -0.99 4.07
C LEU A 233 -17.18 0.05 3.11
N ALA A 234 -18.21 0.79 3.56
CA ALA A 234 -18.83 1.85 2.77
C ALA A 234 -17.87 3.02 2.51
N LEU A 235 -17.10 3.45 3.52
CA LEU A 235 -16.07 4.48 3.39
C LEU A 235 -14.94 4.05 2.44
N ASP A 236 -14.42 2.83 2.63
CA ASP A 236 -13.32 2.27 1.84
C ASP A 236 -13.71 2.18 0.34
N ASN A 237 -14.96 1.78 0.06
CA ASN A 237 -15.48 1.70 -1.30
C ASN A 237 -15.87 3.08 -1.86
N ALA A 238 -16.70 3.86 -1.16
CA ALA A 238 -17.23 5.12 -1.69
C ALA A 238 -16.13 6.16 -1.94
N LEU A 239 -15.10 6.21 -1.09
CA LEU A 239 -13.97 7.11 -1.21
C LEU A 239 -12.80 6.51 -2.01
N VAL A 240 -12.97 5.30 -2.54
CA VAL A 240 -12.01 4.57 -3.39
C VAL A 240 -10.61 4.58 -2.81
N ASN A 241 -10.42 3.87 -1.70
CA ASN A 241 -9.10 3.66 -1.13
C ASN A 241 -8.34 2.58 -1.92
N ASN A 242 -7.44 2.96 -2.81
CA ASN A 242 -6.74 2.02 -3.70
C ASN A 242 -5.65 1.18 -3.00
N ASP A 243 -5.41 1.43 -1.72
CA ASP A 243 -4.52 0.62 -0.88
C ASP A 243 -5.27 -0.11 0.23
N GLY A 244 -6.58 0.10 0.33
CA GLY A 244 -7.42 -0.36 1.41
C GLY A 244 -7.91 -1.81 1.31
N PHE A 245 -8.92 -2.10 2.12
CA PHE A 245 -9.48 -3.43 2.32
C PHE A 245 -10.06 -4.05 1.02
N TRP A 246 -10.75 -3.25 0.19
CA TRP A 246 -11.36 -3.78 -1.04
C TRP A 246 -10.34 -4.26 -2.07
N VAL A 247 -9.13 -3.70 -2.07
CA VAL A 247 -8.05 -4.07 -3.03
C VAL A 247 -7.25 -5.26 -2.53
N ARG A 248 -6.71 -5.16 -1.33
CA ARG A 248 -5.68 -6.07 -0.81
C ARG A 248 -6.01 -6.69 0.55
N ALA A 249 -7.19 -6.39 1.12
CA ALA A 249 -7.53 -6.78 2.49
C ALA A 249 -6.39 -6.45 3.48
N SER A 250 -5.83 -5.23 3.36
CA SER A 250 -4.72 -4.73 4.16
C SER A 250 -4.89 -3.24 4.43
N ASP A 251 -3.92 -2.61 5.07
CA ASP A 251 -3.90 -1.18 5.41
C ASP A 251 -5.12 -0.72 6.23
N TYR A 252 -5.52 -1.58 7.16
CA TYR A 252 -6.54 -1.29 8.15
C TYR A 252 -6.10 -1.75 9.54
N SER A 253 -6.87 -1.42 10.57
CA SER A 253 -6.58 -1.80 11.95
C SER A 253 -7.76 -2.52 12.59
N LEU A 254 -7.46 -3.37 13.56
CA LEU A 254 -8.43 -4.03 14.41
C LEU A 254 -8.23 -3.59 15.85
N TYR A 255 -9.31 -3.29 16.53
CA TYR A 255 -9.34 -3.08 17.97
C TYR A 255 -10.32 -4.05 18.62
N ARG A 256 -9.86 -4.81 19.60
CA ARG A 256 -10.71 -5.63 20.47
C ARG A 256 -10.85 -4.93 21.80
N ASP A 257 -12.03 -4.44 22.11
CA ASP A 257 -12.31 -3.71 23.33
C ASP A 257 -12.24 -4.63 24.59
N PRO A 258 -12.24 -4.07 25.81
CA PRO A 258 -12.21 -4.88 27.03
C PRO A 258 -13.43 -5.81 27.23
N ARG A 259 -14.54 -5.57 26.52
CA ARG A 259 -15.72 -6.45 26.53
C ARG A 259 -15.57 -7.63 25.58
N GLY A 260 -14.58 -7.58 24.69
CA GLY A 260 -14.26 -8.61 23.73
C GLY A 260 -14.80 -8.36 22.31
N GLN A 261 -15.43 -7.21 22.08
CA GLN A 261 -15.96 -6.82 20.78
C GLN A 261 -14.86 -6.27 19.88
N PHE A 262 -14.80 -6.72 18.63
CA PHE A 262 -13.89 -6.22 17.61
C PHE A 262 -14.48 -5.03 16.86
N HIS A 263 -13.64 -4.05 16.59
CA HIS A 263 -13.90 -2.88 15.77
C HIS A 263 -12.89 -2.84 14.62
N VAL A 264 -13.36 -2.57 13.41
CA VAL A 264 -12.53 -2.41 12.20
C VAL A 264 -12.37 -0.94 11.92
N LEU A 265 -11.12 -0.49 11.74
CA LEU A 265 -10.76 0.92 11.69
C LEU A 265 -9.88 1.18 10.46
N PRO A 266 -10.02 2.32 9.77
CA PRO A 266 -9.13 2.68 8.68
C PRO A 266 -7.73 2.98 9.22
N TYR A 267 -6.68 2.64 8.45
CA TYR A 267 -5.30 2.90 8.87
C TYR A 267 -4.55 3.80 7.88
N ASP A 268 -4.49 3.46 6.61
CA ASP A 268 -3.82 4.27 5.59
C ASP A 268 -4.84 4.82 4.58
N ALA A 269 -4.79 6.12 4.33
CA ALA A 269 -5.77 6.82 3.51
C ALA A 269 -5.11 7.71 2.44
N ASN A 270 -3.81 7.56 2.19
CA ASN A 270 -3.07 8.39 1.24
C ASN A 270 -3.46 8.12 -0.23
N GLU A 271 -3.98 6.92 -0.54
CA GLU A 271 -4.41 6.51 -1.88
C GLU A 271 -5.94 6.63 -2.09
N THR A 272 -6.63 7.38 -1.24
CA THR A 272 -8.07 7.66 -1.38
C THR A 272 -8.36 8.70 -2.46
N PHE A 273 -9.62 8.83 -2.86
CA PHE A 273 -10.10 9.76 -3.90
C PHE A 273 -9.40 9.55 -5.25
N ALA A 274 -9.08 8.31 -5.58
CA ALA A 274 -8.37 7.98 -6.82
C ALA A 274 -9.33 7.92 -8.01
N VAL A 275 -9.06 8.68 -9.05
CA VAL A 275 -9.91 8.79 -10.26
C VAL A 275 -9.78 7.60 -11.20
N GLY A 276 -8.70 6.85 -11.12
CA GLY A 276 -8.41 5.67 -11.94
C GLY A 276 -7.10 5.01 -11.51
N ARG A 277 -6.76 3.88 -12.09
CA ARG A 277 -5.50 3.20 -11.81
C ARG A 277 -4.34 4.15 -12.00
N GLY A 278 -3.85 4.74 -10.92
CA GLY A 278 -2.50 5.23 -10.86
C GLY A 278 -1.58 4.03 -10.99
N GLY A 279 -0.66 4.02 -11.94
CA GLY A 279 0.53 3.19 -11.84
C GLY A 279 1.24 3.53 -10.53
N PRO A 280 2.21 2.70 -10.08
CA PRO A 280 2.92 2.95 -8.83
C PRO A 280 3.42 4.40 -8.80
N PRO A 281 3.36 5.07 -7.63
CA PRO A 281 3.89 6.43 -7.47
C PRO A 281 5.38 6.38 -7.82
N GLY A 282 5.80 7.07 -8.86
CA GLY A 282 7.21 7.12 -9.25
C GLY A 282 7.50 7.28 -10.74
N GLY A 283 6.51 7.58 -11.60
CA GLY A 283 6.73 7.74 -13.03
C GLY A 283 6.10 8.96 -13.67
N GLY A 284 6.30 10.16 -13.12
CA GLY A 284 5.83 11.42 -13.68
C GLY A 284 6.98 12.34 -14.11
N GLY A 285 7.59 12.07 -15.28
CA GLY A 285 8.35 13.09 -16.01
C GLY A 285 7.39 13.94 -16.86
N PRO A 286 7.68 15.24 -17.14
CA PRO A 286 6.78 16.15 -17.83
C PRO A 286 6.50 15.70 -19.27
N GLN A 287 5.26 15.36 -19.59
CA GLN A 287 4.82 15.19 -20.96
C GLN A 287 4.55 16.56 -21.59
N GLY A 288 5.52 17.03 -22.38
CA GLY A 288 5.32 18.10 -23.33
C GLY A 288 4.36 17.71 -24.44
N GLY A 289 3.34 18.52 -24.65
CA GLY A 289 2.36 18.32 -25.72
C GLY A 289 2.99 18.43 -27.11
N GLY A 290 2.61 17.50 -28.02
CA GLY A 290 3.01 17.54 -29.42
C GLY A 290 2.15 16.62 -30.27
N ARG A 291 1.42 17.23 -31.20
CA ARG A 291 0.58 16.60 -32.23
C ARG A 291 1.36 15.68 -33.18
N GLY A 292 0.76 14.54 -33.46
CA GLY A 292 0.65 13.87 -34.74
C GLY A 292 1.92 13.49 -35.50
N GLY A 293 2.05 12.21 -35.88
CA GLY A 293 2.93 11.79 -36.97
C GLY A 293 3.41 10.35 -36.87
N ARG A 294 2.96 9.58 -37.82
CA ARG A 294 3.37 8.27 -38.33
C ARG A 294 4.73 7.72 -37.90
N GLY A 295 4.67 6.41 -37.59
CA GLY A 295 5.68 5.43 -37.31
C GLY A 295 7.08 5.60 -37.88
N PHE A 296 8.00 5.17 -37.03
CA PHE A 296 9.21 4.44 -37.43
C PHE A 296 9.86 3.87 -36.15
N GLY A 297 10.30 2.62 -36.23
CA GLY A 297 11.03 1.98 -35.16
C GLY A 297 12.32 2.73 -34.85
N GLY A 298 12.56 2.96 -33.56
CA GLY A 298 13.76 3.64 -33.09
C GLY A 298 14.07 3.19 -31.67
N ARG A 299 15.19 2.52 -31.51
CA ARG A 299 15.81 2.14 -30.22
C ARG A 299 15.91 3.36 -29.31
N GLY A 300 15.18 3.37 -28.21
CA GLY A 300 15.26 4.38 -27.16
C GLY A 300 16.27 3.96 -26.09
N ARG A 301 17.36 4.74 -25.97
CA ARG A 301 18.31 4.66 -24.86
C ARG A 301 17.60 4.96 -23.55
N SER A 302 17.65 4.01 -22.61
CA SER A 302 17.28 4.21 -21.21
C SER A 302 18.38 5.03 -20.51
N GLY A 303 18.02 6.16 -19.93
CA GLY A 303 18.89 6.89 -19.01
C GLY A 303 18.88 6.24 -17.61
N PRO A 304 19.89 6.43 -16.77
CA PRO A 304 20.00 5.77 -15.47
C PRO A 304 19.06 6.42 -14.44
N GLY A 305 18.17 5.62 -13.80
CA GLY A 305 17.43 6.09 -12.64
C GLY A 305 16.04 5.50 -12.36
N GLY A 306 15.74 4.24 -12.71
CA GLY A 306 14.55 3.55 -12.25
C GLY A 306 14.92 2.24 -11.56
N LEU A 307 14.71 2.14 -10.23
CA LEU A 307 14.91 0.91 -9.47
C LEU A 307 13.81 -0.11 -9.84
N GLY A 308 14.10 -0.98 -10.81
CA GLY A 308 13.26 -2.14 -11.11
C GLY A 308 13.54 -3.31 -10.14
N PRO A 309 12.76 -4.42 -10.25
CA PRO A 309 12.93 -5.60 -9.41
C PRO A 309 14.36 -6.16 -9.39
N GLY A 310 15.09 -6.03 -10.50
CA GLY A 310 16.49 -6.43 -10.60
C GLY A 310 17.43 -5.69 -9.68
N ALA A 311 17.14 -4.45 -9.31
CA ALA A 311 17.97 -3.70 -8.38
C ALA A 311 17.97 -4.30 -6.95
N PHE A 312 16.97 -5.10 -6.61
CA PHE A 312 16.89 -5.80 -5.32
C PHE A 312 17.52 -7.20 -5.38
N VAL A 313 17.56 -7.82 -6.54
CA VAL A 313 18.03 -9.20 -6.74
C VAL A 313 19.50 -9.22 -7.20
N ALA A 314 19.88 -8.28 -8.07
CA ALA A 314 21.19 -8.26 -8.69
C ALA A 314 22.37 -8.19 -7.71
N PRO A 315 22.38 -7.39 -6.63
CA PRO A 315 23.53 -7.31 -5.74
C PRO A 315 23.92 -8.64 -5.12
N GLY A 316 22.95 -9.41 -4.62
CA GLY A 316 23.22 -10.72 -4.02
C GLY A 316 23.69 -11.77 -5.03
N LEU A 317 23.16 -11.71 -6.26
CA LEU A 317 23.60 -12.60 -7.34
C LEU A 317 24.98 -12.21 -7.88
N ILE A 318 25.29 -10.92 -7.99
CA ILE A 318 26.60 -10.41 -8.42
C ILE A 318 27.68 -10.83 -7.42
N GLU A 319 27.44 -10.65 -6.12
CA GLU A 319 28.42 -11.01 -5.08
C GLU A 319 28.84 -12.48 -5.14
N ARG A 320 27.93 -13.36 -5.56
CA ARG A 320 28.19 -14.78 -5.70
C ARG A 320 28.73 -15.18 -7.09
N ALA A 321 28.30 -14.48 -8.14
CA ALA A 321 28.73 -14.76 -9.51
C ALA A 321 30.12 -14.22 -9.82
N ASP A 322 30.46 -13.02 -9.35
CA ASP A 322 31.77 -12.37 -9.58
C ASP A 322 32.85 -13.02 -8.69
N GLU A 323 33.28 -14.22 -9.06
CA GLU A 323 34.25 -15.00 -8.31
C GLU A 323 35.65 -14.33 -8.32
N ASN A 324 36.02 -13.71 -9.43
CA ASN A 324 37.31 -13.04 -9.61
C ASN A 324 37.34 -11.60 -9.05
N ARG A 325 36.17 -11.03 -8.68
CA ARG A 325 35.97 -9.68 -8.09
C ARG A 325 36.43 -8.53 -8.97
N ASP A 326 36.27 -8.68 -10.27
CA ASP A 326 36.63 -7.63 -11.24
C ASP A 326 35.46 -6.69 -11.57
N ARG A 327 34.26 -6.90 -10.98
CA ARG A 327 33.02 -6.17 -11.19
C ARG A 327 32.39 -6.38 -12.57
N SER A 328 32.70 -7.47 -13.18
CA SER A 328 32.13 -7.94 -14.43
C SER A 328 31.65 -9.37 -14.22
N ILE A 329 30.57 -9.77 -14.83
CA ILE A 329 30.06 -11.13 -14.75
C ILE A 329 30.34 -11.80 -16.09
N GLU A 330 31.22 -12.77 -16.10
CA GLU A 330 31.47 -13.59 -17.27
C GLU A 330 30.42 -14.69 -17.41
N ARG A 331 30.25 -15.17 -18.65
CA ARG A 331 29.23 -16.22 -18.91
C ARG A 331 29.45 -17.49 -18.07
N ASP A 332 30.70 -17.89 -17.92
CA ASP A 332 31.05 -19.11 -17.18
C ASP A 332 30.83 -18.92 -15.68
N GLU A 333 31.11 -17.73 -15.13
CA GLU A 333 30.81 -17.37 -13.73
C GLU A 333 29.30 -17.37 -13.46
N TRP A 334 28.51 -16.77 -14.37
CA TRP A 334 27.07 -16.75 -14.25
C TRP A 334 26.44 -18.13 -14.30
N VAL A 335 26.87 -18.99 -15.21
CA VAL A 335 26.34 -20.34 -15.36
C VAL A 335 26.80 -21.24 -14.23
N ALA A 336 28.01 -21.01 -13.66
CA ALA A 336 28.51 -21.75 -12.50
C ALA A 336 27.66 -21.54 -11.22
N LEU A 337 26.86 -20.46 -11.16
CA LEU A 337 25.89 -20.30 -10.07
C LEU A 337 24.91 -21.48 -9.96
N ALA A 338 24.54 -22.13 -11.07
CA ALA A 338 23.69 -23.33 -11.02
C ALA A 338 24.36 -24.47 -10.26
N ASP A 339 25.66 -24.65 -10.48
CA ASP A 339 26.46 -25.71 -9.82
C ASP A 339 26.53 -25.43 -8.30
N ALA A 340 26.87 -24.18 -7.92
CA ALA A 340 26.94 -23.76 -6.52
C ALA A 340 25.56 -23.82 -5.83
N TRP A 341 24.49 -23.53 -6.54
CA TRP A 341 23.11 -23.58 -5.99
C TRP A 341 22.72 -25.01 -5.61
N PHE A 342 22.97 -25.96 -6.50
CA PHE A 342 22.67 -27.35 -6.24
C PHE A 342 23.63 -28.00 -5.22
N GLU A 343 24.89 -27.57 -5.13
CA GLU A 343 25.81 -27.99 -4.07
C GLU A 343 25.34 -27.54 -2.67
N ASP A 344 24.83 -26.33 -2.54
CA ASP A 344 24.32 -25.77 -1.27
C ASP A 344 23.02 -26.47 -0.82
N GLU A 345 22.15 -26.90 -1.75
CA GLU A 345 20.79 -27.38 -1.48
C GLU A 345 20.61 -28.89 -1.56
N ASP A 346 21.59 -29.65 -2.08
CA ASP A 346 21.45 -31.09 -2.30
C ASP A 346 21.68 -31.91 -1.03
N VAL A 347 20.73 -31.80 -0.09
CA VAL A 347 20.73 -32.65 1.13
C VAL A 347 20.27 -34.07 0.82
N ASP A 348 19.52 -34.32 -0.26
CA ASP A 348 18.84 -35.58 -0.56
C ASP A 348 19.37 -36.30 -1.81
N LYS A 349 20.36 -35.78 -2.52
CA LYS A 349 20.91 -36.30 -3.79
C LYS A 349 19.86 -36.49 -4.90
N ALA A 350 18.84 -35.63 -4.90
CA ALA A 350 17.74 -35.77 -5.86
C ALA A 350 17.99 -35.05 -7.19
N ASP A 351 19.03 -34.22 -7.28
CA ASP A 351 19.40 -33.38 -8.45
C ASP A 351 18.24 -32.55 -9.01
N THR A 352 17.22 -32.31 -8.17
CA THR A 352 16.03 -31.50 -8.49
C THR A 352 15.50 -30.75 -7.27
N LEU A 353 15.01 -29.52 -7.47
CA LEU A 353 14.38 -28.68 -6.45
C LEU A 353 12.88 -28.57 -6.72
N ASP A 354 12.04 -28.80 -5.70
CA ASP A 354 10.64 -28.42 -5.78
C ASP A 354 10.47 -26.90 -5.64
N ARG A 355 9.26 -26.40 -5.93
CA ARG A 355 8.97 -24.98 -5.97
C ARG A 355 9.29 -24.26 -4.65
N ASP A 356 8.94 -24.86 -3.53
CA ASP A 356 9.07 -24.19 -2.22
C ASP A 356 10.55 -24.13 -1.79
N ARG A 357 11.31 -25.18 -2.05
CA ARG A 357 12.77 -25.22 -1.88
C ARG A 357 13.47 -24.23 -2.80
N PHE A 358 13.11 -24.17 -4.08
CA PHE A 358 13.67 -23.22 -5.04
C PHE A 358 13.48 -21.77 -4.59
N ILE A 359 12.27 -21.39 -4.11
CA ILE A 359 11.98 -20.04 -3.64
C ILE A 359 12.72 -19.73 -2.34
N ALA A 360 12.77 -20.67 -1.40
CA ALA A 360 13.47 -20.50 -0.13
C ALA A 360 14.97 -20.30 -0.33
N SER A 361 15.59 -21.11 -1.17
CA SER A 361 16.99 -21.04 -1.53
C SER A 361 17.34 -19.75 -2.26
N LEU A 362 16.54 -19.34 -3.24
CA LEU A 362 16.71 -18.05 -3.93
C LEU A 362 16.62 -16.87 -2.95
N THR A 363 15.70 -16.94 -1.99
CA THR A 363 15.56 -15.91 -0.94
C THR A 363 16.83 -15.84 -0.10
N GLN A 364 17.33 -16.98 0.38
CA GLN A 364 18.56 -17.04 1.16
C GLN A 364 19.78 -16.51 0.37
N TRP A 365 19.86 -16.82 -0.91
CA TRP A 365 20.96 -16.38 -1.77
C TRP A 365 20.99 -14.87 -2.00
N VAL A 366 19.85 -14.25 -2.14
CA VAL A 366 19.75 -12.80 -2.31
C VAL A 366 19.94 -12.06 -0.97
N GLU A 367 19.44 -12.63 0.13
CA GLU A 367 19.58 -12.02 1.46
C GLU A 367 21.00 -12.13 2.04
N SER A 368 21.78 -13.15 1.66
CA SER A 368 23.16 -13.32 2.12
C SER A 368 24.17 -12.34 1.51
N GLY A 369 23.83 -11.65 0.44
CA GLY A 369 24.64 -10.61 -0.23
C GLY A 369 24.71 -9.25 0.47
N GLY A 370 24.43 -9.17 1.76
CA GLY A 370 24.82 -8.07 2.65
C GLY A 370 24.07 -6.73 2.52
N GLN A 371 23.08 -6.59 1.63
CA GLN A 371 22.26 -5.38 1.49
C GLN A 371 20.77 -5.65 1.17
N ALA A 372 20.25 -6.82 1.47
CA ALA A 372 18.80 -6.99 1.47
C ALA A 372 18.26 -6.32 2.74
N PRO A 373 17.37 -5.32 2.64
CA PRO A 373 16.71 -4.78 3.82
C PRO A 373 15.86 -5.90 4.42
N GLN A 374 16.26 -6.42 5.58
CA GLN A 374 15.38 -7.25 6.39
C GLN A 374 14.29 -6.35 6.97
N GLY A 375 13.29 -6.03 6.13
CA GLY A 375 12.09 -5.35 6.58
C GLY A 375 11.37 -6.24 7.58
N ARG A 376 11.22 -5.81 8.82
CA ARG A 376 10.21 -6.31 9.76
C ARG A 376 8.83 -6.06 9.15
N GLY A 377 8.36 -7.03 8.36
CA GLY A 377 7.11 -6.95 7.60
C GLY A 377 7.15 -7.82 6.35
N GLY A 378 8.05 -8.82 6.29
CA GLY A 378 7.90 -10.00 5.43
C GLY A 378 7.65 -9.78 3.94
N PHE A 379 8.10 -8.70 3.32
CA PHE A 379 8.10 -8.59 1.87
C PHE A 379 9.48 -8.98 1.33
N SER A 380 9.61 -10.25 0.92
CA SER A 380 10.69 -10.67 0.03
C SER A 380 10.24 -10.43 -1.41
N PRO A 381 10.91 -9.54 -2.16
CA PRO A 381 10.67 -9.42 -3.61
C PRO A 381 10.76 -10.76 -4.33
N ILE A 382 11.55 -11.68 -3.78
CA ILE A 382 11.78 -13.02 -4.31
C ILE A 382 10.61 -13.96 -4.06
N GLU A 383 9.98 -13.92 -2.90
CA GLU A 383 8.74 -14.69 -2.67
C GLU A 383 7.63 -14.28 -3.64
N PHE A 384 7.57 -13.01 -4.03
CA PHE A 384 6.61 -12.51 -5.01
C PHE A 384 6.93 -12.93 -6.44
N MET A 385 8.21 -13.00 -6.81
CA MET A 385 8.68 -13.32 -8.17
C MET A 385 9.10 -14.77 -8.31
N GLY A 386 9.38 -15.45 -7.21
CA GLY A 386 9.94 -16.82 -7.20
C GLY A 386 9.05 -17.83 -7.91
N GLY A 387 7.73 -17.67 -7.84
CA GLY A 387 6.81 -18.54 -8.57
C GLY A 387 6.83 -18.34 -10.10
N ASP A 388 7.12 -17.13 -10.57
CA ASP A 388 7.25 -16.87 -12.02
C ASP A 388 8.64 -17.30 -12.51
N LEU A 389 9.67 -17.09 -11.70
CA LEU A 389 11.03 -17.59 -11.95
C LEU A 389 11.06 -19.12 -11.97
N PHE A 390 10.47 -19.78 -10.99
CA PHE A 390 10.38 -21.25 -10.96
C PHE A 390 9.79 -21.79 -12.26
N ARG A 391 8.64 -21.30 -12.71
CA ARG A 391 8.00 -21.73 -13.95
C ARG A 391 8.83 -21.43 -15.22
N SER A 392 9.68 -20.41 -15.18
CA SER A 392 10.55 -20.10 -16.33
C SER A 392 11.76 -21.01 -16.42
N VAL A 393 12.10 -21.67 -15.31
CA VAL A 393 13.22 -22.61 -15.22
C VAL A 393 12.73 -24.06 -15.37
N ASP A 394 11.55 -24.42 -14.86
CA ASP A 394 10.87 -25.71 -15.04
C ASP A 394 10.40 -25.84 -16.51
N GLY A 395 11.32 -26.25 -17.36
CA GLY A 395 11.13 -26.26 -18.82
C GLY A 395 10.30 -27.43 -19.35
N ASP A 396 10.25 -28.53 -18.60
CA ASP A 396 9.44 -29.72 -18.94
C ASP A 396 8.11 -29.78 -18.20
N GLU A 397 7.82 -28.77 -17.35
CA GLU A 397 6.58 -28.60 -16.58
C GLU A 397 6.30 -29.77 -15.62
N ASP A 398 7.33 -30.45 -15.12
CA ASP A 398 7.20 -31.58 -14.19
C ASP A 398 6.96 -31.14 -12.73
N GLY A 399 7.02 -29.82 -12.45
CA GLY A 399 6.85 -29.22 -11.14
C GLY A 399 8.12 -29.25 -10.29
N ARG A 400 9.26 -29.52 -10.89
CA ARG A 400 10.58 -29.53 -10.29
C ARG A 400 11.56 -28.78 -11.20
N VAL A 401 12.62 -28.25 -10.63
CA VAL A 401 13.72 -27.66 -11.38
C VAL A 401 14.93 -28.56 -11.24
N SER A 402 15.41 -29.10 -12.35
CA SER A 402 16.66 -29.87 -12.40
C SER A 402 17.88 -28.94 -12.53
N HIS A 403 19.04 -29.44 -12.14
CA HIS A 403 20.32 -28.75 -12.32
C HIS A 403 20.57 -28.38 -13.80
N SER A 404 20.21 -29.24 -14.73
CA SER A 404 20.37 -29.03 -16.17
C SER A 404 19.45 -27.92 -16.71
N GLU A 405 18.24 -27.83 -16.23
CA GLU A 405 17.28 -26.75 -16.61
C GLU A 405 17.77 -25.40 -16.10
N LEU A 406 18.14 -25.29 -14.81
CA LEU A 406 18.67 -24.05 -14.26
C LEU A 406 19.89 -23.57 -15.04
N ARG A 407 20.85 -24.47 -15.30
CA ARG A 407 22.05 -24.14 -16.06
C ARG A 407 21.76 -23.68 -17.49
N ALA A 408 20.84 -24.33 -18.17
CA ALA A 408 20.41 -23.94 -19.51
C ALA A 408 19.78 -22.54 -19.54
N VAL A 409 18.84 -22.27 -18.64
CA VAL A 409 18.14 -20.98 -18.56
C VAL A 409 19.08 -19.83 -18.19
N LEU A 410 20.01 -20.02 -17.25
CA LEU A 410 21.02 -19.01 -16.94
C LEU A 410 21.91 -18.70 -18.16
N GLY A 411 22.29 -19.71 -18.94
CA GLY A 411 23.05 -19.53 -20.17
C GLY A 411 22.28 -18.76 -21.25
N ASP A 412 20.99 -19.01 -21.40
CA ASP A 412 20.11 -18.32 -22.34
C ASP A 412 19.88 -16.86 -21.94
N TRP A 413 19.67 -16.59 -20.66
CA TRP A 413 19.54 -15.21 -20.15
C TRP A 413 20.80 -14.41 -20.38
N PHE A 414 21.99 -14.95 -20.06
CA PHE A 414 23.25 -14.28 -20.34
C PHE A 414 23.37 -13.90 -21.82
N THR A 415 23.06 -14.84 -22.73
CA THR A 415 23.12 -14.60 -24.17
C THR A 415 22.17 -13.48 -24.63
N GLN A 416 21.01 -13.35 -23.98
CA GLN A 416 20.07 -12.25 -24.25
C GLN A 416 20.56 -10.91 -23.72
N TRP A 417 21.25 -10.89 -22.58
CA TRP A 417 21.72 -9.66 -21.93
C TRP A 417 23.03 -9.14 -22.53
N ASP A 418 23.89 -10.03 -23.04
CA ASP A 418 25.14 -9.66 -23.73
C ASP A 418 24.88 -9.27 -25.20
N THR A 419 24.18 -8.14 -25.37
CA THR A 419 23.83 -7.64 -26.72
C THR A 419 25.03 -7.20 -27.54
N GLU A 420 26.16 -6.93 -26.91
CA GLU A 420 27.40 -6.51 -27.54
C GLU A 420 28.34 -7.68 -27.85
N GLN A 421 27.97 -8.89 -27.43
CA GLN A 421 28.76 -10.13 -27.56
C GLN A 421 30.17 -9.96 -26.95
N SER A 422 30.23 -9.24 -25.84
CA SER A 422 31.48 -8.96 -25.12
C SER A 422 32.01 -10.18 -24.34
N GLY A 423 31.13 -11.13 -24.02
CA GLY A 423 31.40 -12.28 -23.18
C GLY A 423 31.38 -11.98 -21.68
N ALA A 424 31.16 -10.71 -21.31
CA ALA A 424 31.11 -10.24 -19.94
C ALA A 424 30.09 -9.10 -19.78
N LEU A 425 29.38 -9.05 -18.66
CA LEU A 425 28.37 -8.05 -18.35
C LEU A 425 28.83 -7.17 -17.18
N ALA A 426 28.86 -5.87 -17.39
CA ALA A 426 29.03 -4.93 -16.29
C ALA A 426 27.79 -4.96 -15.37
N GLU A 427 27.93 -4.63 -14.09
CA GLU A 427 26.88 -4.61 -13.06
C GLU A 427 25.58 -3.92 -13.53
N ALA A 428 25.68 -2.79 -14.24
CA ALA A 428 24.52 -2.07 -14.75
C ALA A 428 23.79 -2.83 -15.89
N GLN A 429 24.52 -3.52 -16.75
CA GLN A 429 23.96 -4.34 -17.83
C GLN A 429 23.29 -5.59 -17.25
N PHE A 430 23.92 -6.23 -16.29
CA PHE A 430 23.39 -7.38 -15.56
C PHE A 430 22.08 -7.03 -14.83
N THR A 431 22.07 -5.92 -14.08
CA THR A 431 20.87 -5.43 -13.39
C THR A 431 19.74 -5.11 -14.38
N SER A 432 20.04 -4.52 -15.54
CA SER A 432 19.07 -4.23 -16.59
C SER A 432 18.52 -5.52 -17.20
N GLY A 433 19.37 -6.52 -17.45
CA GLY A 433 18.96 -7.81 -17.97
C GLY A 433 18.00 -8.55 -17.04
N ILE A 434 18.30 -8.58 -15.74
CA ILE A 434 17.39 -9.14 -14.73
C ILE A 434 16.04 -8.39 -14.75
N ASN A 435 16.04 -7.06 -14.79
CA ASN A 435 14.81 -6.27 -14.87
C ASN A 435 13.96 -6.62 -16.09
N GLU A 436 14.59 -6.73 -17.26
CA GLU A 436 13.91 -7.07 -18.51
C GLU A 436 13.32 -8.48 -18.46
N THR A 437 14.08 -9.45 -17.95
CA THR A 437 13.62 -10.82 -17.80
C THR A 437 12.44 -10.92 -16.84
N LEU A 438 12.53 -10.35 -15.66
CA LEU A 438 11.43 -10.34 -14.67
C LEU A 438 10.18 -9.60 -15.16
N THR A 439 10.35 -8.57 -15.97
CA THR A 439 9.24 -7.83 -16.59
C THR A 439 8.58 -8.64 -17.71
N SER A 440 9.36 -9.35 -18.53
CA SER A 440 8.87 -10.19 -19.63
C SER A 440 8.10 -11.41 -19.14
N LEU A 441 8.58 -12.06 -18.05
CA LEU A 441 7.90 -13.18 -17.40
C LEU A 441 6.51 -12.77 -16.89
N ARG A 442 6.35 -11.55 -16.40
CA ARG A 442 5.04 -10.97 -16.02
C ARG A 442 4.13 -10.72 -17.22
N GLY A 443 4.68 -10.29 -18.35
CA GLY A 443 3.91 -10.03 -19.58
C GLY A 443 3.39 -11.30 -20.24
N GLN A 444 4.14 -12.38 -20.21
CA GLN A 444 3.77 -13.67 -20.83
C GLN A 444 2.70 -14.42 -20.02
N ASN A 445 2.66 -14.29 -18.71
CA ASN A 445 1.65 -14.93 -17.87
C ASN A 445 0.26 -14.28 -17.94
N GLY A 446 0.14 -13.07 -18.47
CA GLY A 446 -1.17 -12.46 -18.83
C GLY A 446 -1.86 -13.10 -20.03
N GLY A 447 -1.13 -13.80 -20.89
CA GLY A 447 -1.63 -14.42 -22.12
C GLY A 447 -1.97 -15.92 -22.02
N ALA A 448 -1.35 -16.66 -21.12
CA ALA A 448 -1.51 -18.12 -21.04
C ALA A 448 -2.87 -18.59 -20.51
N PHE A 449 -3.57 -17.77 -19.75
CA PHE A 449 -4.94 -18.07 -19.30
C PHE A 449 -6.01 -17.88 -20.39
N ALA A 450 -5.68 -17.25 -21.53
CA ALA A 450 -6.61 -17.08 -22.65
C ALA A 450 -6.62 -18.27 -23.62
N GLN A 451 -5.64 -19.19 -23.57
CA GLN A 451 -5.50 -20.28 -24.56
C GLN A 451 -5.98 -21.65 -24.10
N ALA A 452 -6.21 -21.88 -22.81
CA ALA A 452 -6.70 -23.17 -22.30
C ALA A 452 -8.22 -23.40 -22.49
N GLY A 453 -8.97 -22.41 -22.96
CA GLY A 453 -10.42 -22.49 -23.18
C GLY A 453 -10.87 -22.79 -24.62
N ALA A 454 -9.98 -22.97 -25.58
CA ALA A 454 -10.32 -23.05 -27.01
C ALA A 454 -9.94 -24.39 -27.70
N ARG A 455 -10.32 -25.52 -27.11
CA ARG A 455 -10.36 -26.81 -27.86
C ARG A 455 -11.69 -27.53 -27.59
N GLY A 456 -12.64 -27.31 -28.47
CA GLY A 456 -13.85 -28.10 -28.56
C GLY A 456 -15.02 -27.35 -29.21
N GLY A 457 -15.22 -27.47 -30.55
CA GLY A 457 -16.49 -27.10 -31.19
C GLY A 457 -16.35 -26.44 -32.56
N ARG A 458 -16.38 -27.24 -33.60
CA ARG A 458 -16.49 -26.83 -35.01
C ARG A 458 -17.90 -26.32 -35.31
N GLY A 459 -17.97 -25.21 -36.07
CA GLY A 459 -18.99 -25.05 -37.11
C GLY A 459 -19.92 -23.85 -36.97
N GLY A 460 -19.93 -22.96 -37.96
CA GLY A 460 -21.06 -22.10 -38.29
C GLY A 460 -20.72 -20.63 -38.58
N ALA A 461 -20.76 -20.28 -39.86
CA ALA A 461 -20.55 -18.94 -40.39
C ALA A 461 -21.79 -18.03 -40.18
N GLY A 462 -21.57 -16.69 -40.08
CA GLY A 462 -22.55 -15.72 -40.50
C GLY A 462 -22.75 -14.46 -39.67
N GLY A 463 -22.29 -13.31 -40.16
CA GLY A 463 -22.98 -12.02 -40.13
C GLY A 463 -22.74 -11.05 -38.97
N PRO A 464 -22.69 -9.74 -39.28
CA PRO A 464 -22.26 -8.71 -38.35
C PRO A 464 -23.44 -8.10 -37.58
N GLY A 465 -23.29 -7.97 -36.28
CA GLY A 465 -24.26 -7.27 -35.45
C GLY A 465 -23.67 -7.01 -34.07
N GLY A 466 -23.41 -5.74 -33.75
CA GLY A 466 -22.88 -5.33 -32.50
C GLY A 466 -23.80 -5.67 -31.32
N PHE A 467 -23.22 -6.30 -30.31
CA PHE A 467 -23.85 -6.44 -29.01
C PHE A 467 -22.85 -6.05 -27.94
N ARG A 468 -23.25 -5.10 -27.10
CA ARG A 468 -22.65 -4.78 -25.82
C ARG A 468 -22.62 -6.07 -24.99
N GLY A 469 -21.41 -6.58 -24.69
CA GLY A 469 -21.25 -7.75 -23.84
C GLY A 469 -21.45 -7.40 -22.37
N ARG A 470 -22.48 -8.01 -21.77
CA ARG A 470 -22.61 -8.16 -20.33
C ARG A 470 -21.41 -8.97 -19.82
N GLY A 471 -20.72 -8.44 -18.78
CA GLY A 471 -19.66 -9.15 -18.10
C GLY A 471 -20.16 -10.42 -17.44
N GLY A 472 -19.49 -11.54 -17.69
CA GLY A 472 -19.70 -12.81 -17.00
C GLY A 472 -18.96 -12.84 -15.65
N PRO A 473 -19.37 -13.70 -14.69
CA PRO A 473 -18.79 -13.77 -13.36
C PRO A 473 -17.41 -14.46 -13.41
N GLY A 474 -16.36 -13.76 -12.97
CA GLY A 474 -15.00 -14.31 -12.81
C GLY A 474 -13.85 -13.41 -13.28
N GLY A 475 -14.08 -12.15 -13.61
CA GLY A 475 -13.00 -11.20 -13.88
C GLY A 475 -12.39 -10.70 -12.56
N ARG A 476 -11.04 -10.68 -12.47
CA ARG A 476 -10.34 -9.93 -11.44
C ARG A 476 -10.91 -8.51 -11.37
N PRO A 477 -11.10 -7.91 -10.17
CA PRO A 477 -11.59 -6.55 -10.04
C PRO A 477 -10.73 -5.63 -10.89
N GLY A 478 -11.31 -5.00 -11.90
CA GLY A 478 -10.67 -3.93 -12.66
C GLY A 478 -10.26 -2.84 -11.68
N GLY A 479 -9.07 -2.25 -11.86
CA GLY A 479 -8.54 -1.27 -10.92
C GLY A 479 -9.56 -0.22 -10.55
N GLY A 480 -9.64 0.10 -9.25
CA GLY A 480 -10.58 1.04 -8.70
C GLY A 480 -10.38 2.45 -9.21
N GLY A 481 -11.47 3.09 -9.49
CA GLY A 481 -11.60 4.48 -9.86
C GLY A 481 -13.02 4.94 -9.55
N VAL A 482 -13.43 6.03 -10.15
CA VAL A 482 -14.77 6.59 -9.93
C VAL A 482 -15.91 5.60 -10.21
N ASP A 483 -15.65 4.58 -11.05
CA ASP A 483 -16.62 3.56 -11.45
C ASP A 483 -16.48 2.25 -10.65
N LEU A 484 -15.85 2.28 -9.47
CA LEU A 484 -15.73 1.12 -8.58
C LEU A 484 -17.12 0.65 -8.15
N ASP A 485 -17.45 -0.63 -8.43
CA ASP A 485 -18.72 -1.21 -8.05
C ASP A 485 -18.89 -1.23 -6.51
N PRO A 486 -19.98 -0.69 -5.95
CA PRO A 486 -20.23 -0.74 -4.51
C PRO A 486 -20.38 -2.18 -3.97
N LEU A 487 -20.71 -3.15 -4.80
CA LEU A 487 -20.84 -4.55 -4.43
C LEU A 487 -19.65 -5.42 -4.84
N ILE A 488 -18.51 -4.83 -5.15
CA ILE A 488 -17.28 -5.52 -5.61
C ILE A 488 -16.86 -6.69 -4.70
N LEU A 489 -17.15 -6.59 -3.40
CA LEU A 489 -16.77 -7.59 -2.38
C LEU A 489 -17.87 -8.61 -2.06
N GLU A 490 -19.07 -8.50 -2.64
CA GLU A 490 -20.23 -9.34 -2.28
C GLU A 490 -19.94 -10.84 -2.42
N ASN A 491 -19.18 -11.23 -3.43
CA ASN A 491 -18.87 -12.63 -3.73
C ASN A 491 -17.36 -12.95 -3.58
N ASP A 492 -16.59 -12.13 -2.86
CA ASP A 492 -15.17 -12.36 -2.69
C ASP A 492 -14.88 -13.26 -1.48
N GLU A 493 -14.70 -14.55 -1.72
CA GLU A 493 -14.41 -15.54 -0.69
C GLU A 493 -13.09 -15.32 0.04
N SER A 494 -12.14 -14.56 -0.54
CA SER A 494 -10.89 -14.20 0.10
C SER A 494 -11.06 -13.14 1.19
N ARG A 495 -12.22 -12.49 1.24
CA ARG A 495 -12.58 -11.43 2.20
C ARG A 495 -13.86 -11.76 2.97
N PRO A 496 -13.85 -12.82 3.81
CA PRO A 496 -15.04 -13.27 4.54
C PRO A 496 -15.71 -12.18 5.36
N LEU A 497 -14.93 -11.22 5.91
CA LEU A 497 -15.51 -10.09 6.64
C LEU A 497 -16.54 -9.31 5.80
N ALA A 498 -16.24 -9.06 4.53
CA ALA A 498 -17.16 -8.35 3.66
C ALA A 498 -18.19 -9.27 3.02
N SER A 499 -17.74 -10.34 2.34
CA SER A 499 -18.65 -11.20 1.56
C SER A 499 -19.70 -11.90 2.42
N LYS A 500 -19.35 -12.30 3.65
CA LYS A 500 -20.32 -12.94 4.56
C LYS A 500 -21.35 -11.95 5.10
N LEU A 501 -20.93 -10.73 5.45
CA LEU A 501 -21.88 -9.70 5.89
C LEU A 501 -22.79 -9.25 4.74
N LEU A 502 -22.26 -9.04 3.55
CA LEU A 502 -23.02 -8.62 2.37
C LEU A 502 -23.94 -9.74 1.81
N ALA A 503 -23.71 -11.00 2.17
CA ALA A 503 -24.60 -12.10 1.84
C ALA A 503 -25.90 -12.07 2.65
N VAL A 504 -25.94 -11.33 3.79
CA VAL A 504 -27.15 -11.12 4.59
C VAL A 504 -27.93 -9.94 4.02
N PRO A 505 -29.16 -10.10 3.52
CA PRO A 505 -29.90 -9.04 2.82
C PRO A 505 -30.07 -7.75 3.62
N GLU A 506 -30.34 -7.86 4.92
CA GLU A 506 -30.55 -6.74 5.83
C GLU A 506 -29.24 -5.95 6.06
N LEU A 507 -28.10 -6.64 6.22
CA LEU A 507 -26.80 -6.03 6.38
C LEU A 507 -26.33 -5.37 5.08
N ARG A 508 -26.58 -6.02 3.95
CA ARG A 508 -26.30 -5.45 2.62
C ARG A 508 -27.13 -4.19 2.37
N ALA A 509 -28.41 -4.18 2.72
CA ALA A 509 -29.25 -2.99 2.59
C ALA A 509 -28.73 -1.85 3.45
N ARG A 510 -28.31 -2.12 4.69
CA ARG A 510 -27.69 -1.16 5.61
C ARG A 510 -26.36 -0.64 5.08
N TYR A 511 -25.50 -1.50 4.56
CA TYR A 511 -24.26 -1.10 3.89
C TYR A 511 -24.52 -0.14 2.73
N LEU A 512 -25.47 -0.45 1.85
CA LEU A 512 -25.82 0.38 0.70
C LEU A 512 -26.41 1.74 1.11
N SER A 513 -27.12 1.80 2.24
CA SER A 513 -27.60 3.07 2.79
C SER A 513 -26.44 3.96 3.23
N TYR A 514 -25.37 3.41 3.80
CA TYR A 514 -24.15 4.17 4.12
C TYR A 514 -23.42 4.63 2.87
N VAL A 515 -23.29 3.79 1.84
CA VAL A 515 -22.71 4.20 0.56
C VAL A 515 -23.49 5.37 -0.05
N ARG A 516 -24.83 5.30 0.00
CA ARG A 516 -25.71 6.37 -0.47
C ARG A 516 -25.52 7.66 0.32
N ASP A 517 -25.51 7.58 1.63
CA ASP A 517 -25.32 8.73 2.51
C ASP A 517 -23.98 9.43 2.28
N ILE A 518 -22.90 8.66 2.13
CA ILE A 518 -21.59 9.19 1.78
C ILE A 518 -21.66 9.92 0.43
N ALA A 519 -22.34 9.35 -0.56
CA ALA A 519 -22.47 9.95 -1.88
C ALA A 519 -23.32 11.24 -1.85
N GLU A 520 -24.44 11.26 -1.11
CA GLU A 520 -25.33 12.41 -1.01
C GLU A 520 -24.75 13.56 -0.17
N ASN A 521 -23.99 13.24 0.90
CA ASN A 521 -23.57 14.24 1.88
C ASN A 521 -22.09 14.61 1.82
N TRP A 522 -21.21 13.67 1.48
CA TRP A 522 -19.76 13.86 1.55
C TRP A 522 -19.06 13.89 0.19
N LEU A 523 -19.67 13.35 -0.87
CA LEU A 523 -19.18 13.50 -2.23
C LEU A 523 -19.87 14.64 -2.99
N ASP A 524 -20.61 15.48 -2.29
CA ASP A 524 -21.23 16.67 -2.86
C ASP A 524 -20.25 17.86 -2.82
N TRP A 525 -19.82 18.31 -4.00
CA TRP A 525 -18.88 19.41 -4.10
C TRP A 525 -19.44 20.74 -3.57
N GLU A 526 -20.76 20.97 -3.64
CA GLU A 526 -21.36 22.17 -3.06
C GLU A 526 -21.21 22.20 -1.53
N LYS A 527 -21.19 21.02 -0.88
CA LYS A 527 -21.00 20.87 0.56
C LYS A 527 -19.51 20.85 0.97
N MET A 528 -18.72 20.02 0.31
CA MET A 528 -17.32 19.76 0.68
C MET A 528 -16.33 20.72 0.01
N GLY A 529 -16.66 21.27 -1.16
CA GLY A 529 -15.79 22.20 -1.87
C GLY A 529 -15.36 23.41 -1.02
N PRO A 530 -16.26 24.10 -0.28
CA PRO A 530 -15.86 25.18 0.62
C PRO A 530 -14.83 24.75 1.67
N ARG A 531 -14.93 23.52 2.20
CA ARG A 531 -14.00 22.98 3.18
C ARG A 531 -12.63 22.70 2.55
N ILE A 532 -12.62 22.09 1.36
CA ILE A 532 -11.41 21.81 0.59
C ILE A 532 -10.68 23.11 0.24
N LEU A 533 -11.41 24.15 -0.17
CA LEU A 533 -10.84 25.47 -0.46
C LEU A 533 -10.31 26.19 0.81
N GLN A 534 -10.89 25.95 1.99
CA GLN A 534 -10.31 26.41 3.25
C GLN A 534 -8.95 25.75 3.52
N TYR A 535 -8.84 24.45 3.30
CA TYR A 535 -7.56 23.75 3.41
C TYR A 535 -6.54 24.24 2.38
N GLN A 536 -6.97 24.46 1.14
CA GLN A 536 -6.11 25.07 0.12
C GLN A 536 -5.57 26.42 0.60
N ALA A 537 -6.43 27.32 1.02
CA ALA A 537 -6.05 28.65 1.48
C ALA A 537 -5.12 28.61 2.72
N LEU A 538 -5.28 27.58 3.57
CA LEU A 538 -4.44 27.37 4.75
C LEU A 538 -2.99 27.08 4.39
N ILE A 539 -2.76 26.23 3.36
CA ILE A 539 -1.42 25.69 3.06
C ILE A 539 -0.79 26.24 1.76
N GLU A 540 -1.53 26.85 0.86
CA GLU A 540 -1.06 27.23 -0.49
C GLU A 540 0.17 28.13 -0.50
N LYS A 541 0.29 29.05 0.47
CA LYS A 541 1.45 29.96 0.56
C LYS A 541 2.73 29.22 0.90
N ASP A 542 2.62 28.23 1.79
CA ASP A 542 3.74 27.39 2.18
C ASP A 542 4.12 26.43 1.04
N ILE A 543 3.13 25.86 0.35
CA ILE A 543 3.36 25.01 -0.84
C ILE A 543 4.06 25.79 -1.95
N ALA A 544 3.69 27.05 -2.18
CA ALA A 544 4.30 27.87 -3.23
C ALA A 544 5.82 28.06 -3.04
N VAL A 545 6.27 28.22 -1.79
CA VAL A 545 7.68 28.47 -1.46
C VAL A 545 8.48 27.20 -1.07
N ASP A 546 7.82 26.06 -0.88
CA ASP A 546 8.45 24.81 -0.50
C ASP A 546 9.34 24.26 -1.63
N ALA A 547 10.65 24.38 -1.47
CA ALA A 547 11.63 23.87 -2.43
C ALA A 547 11.80 22.33 -2.40
N ARG A 548 11.28 21.66 -1.33
CA ARG A 548 11.39 20.22 -1.11
C ARG A 548 10.13 19.46 -1.44
N LYS A 549 9.05 20.14 -1.87
CA LYS A 549 7.77 19.52 -2.22
C LYS A 549 7.93 18.44 -3.29
N LEU A 550 7.11 17.40 -3.21
CA LEU A 550 7.17 16.25 -4.12
C LEU A 550 6.51 16.53 -5.47
N PHE A 551 5.56 17.45 -5.51
CA PHE A 551 4.80 17.88 -6.69
C PHE A 551 4.95 19.38 -6.91
N SER A 552 4.75 19.83 -8.14
CA SER A 552 4.81 21.27 -8.46
C SER A 552 3.62 22.02 -7.86
N THR A 553 3.74 23.35 -7.80
CA THR A 553 2.63 24.22 -7.36
C THR A 553 1.43 24.14 -8.31
N GLU A 554 1.69 23.96 -9.61
CA GLU A 554 0.68 23.77 -10.65
C GLU A 554 -0.08 22.47 -10.44
N GLU A 555 0.62 21.36 -10.11
CA GLU A 555 0.00 20.07 -9.80
C GLU A 555 -0.84 20.14 -8.52
N PHE A 556 -0.43 20.93 -7.53
CA PHE A 556 -1.22 21.16 -6.32
C PHE A 556 -2.58 21.79 -6.66
N TYR A 557 -2.61 22.90 -7.42
CA TYR A 557 -3.87 23.54 -7.79
C TYR A 557 -4.71 22.66 -8.73
N ALA A 558 -4.09 22.09 -9.74
CA ALA A 558 -4.78 21.19 -10.68
C ALA A 558 -5.34 19.93 -10.01
N GLY A 559 -4.66 19.44 -8.95
CA GLY A 559 -5.14 18.31 -8.15
C GLY A 559 -6.39 18.61 -7.31
N ILE A 560 -6.65 19.88 -7.00
CA ILE A 560 -7.83 20.28 -6.22
C ILE A 560 -9.02 20.57 -7.16
N ASP A 561 -8.85 21.54 -8.06
CA ASP A 561 -9.87 21.92 -9.04
C ASP A 561 -9.20 22.44 -10.31
N ASN A 562 -9.39 21.77 -11.42
CA ASN A 562 -8.82 22.16 -12.71
C ASN A 562 -9.76 23.00 -13.58
N GLY A 563 -10.77 23.65 -12.98
CA GLY A 563 -11.71 24.53 -13.68
C GLY A 563 -12.80 23.79 -14.48
N GLY A 564 -13.07 22.52 -14.16
CA GLY A 564 -14.17 21.75 -14.73
C GLY A 564 -13.86 21.11 -16.11
N GLY A 565 -12.59 21.01 -16.47
CA GLY A 565 -12.17 20.20 -17.63
C GLY A 565 -12.27 18.71 -17.32
N ALA A 566 -12.72 17.92 -18.32
CA ALA A 566 -13.02 16.48 -18.19
C ALA A 566 -11.81 15.57 -17.97
N GLU A 567 -10.63 16.08 -17.78
CA GLU A 567 -9.38 15.37 -17.43
C GLU A 567 -8.99 15.62 -15.95
N GLU A 568 -9.52 15.36 -15.11
CA GLU A 568 -10.29 14.53 -14.21
C GLU A 568 -9.50 13.81 -13.12
N ARG A 569 -8.25 14.21 -12.87
CA ARG A 569 -7.48 13.72 -11.72
C ARG A 569 -7.55 14.63 -10.50
N SER A 570 -8.46 15.62 -10.51
CA SER A 570 -8.67 16.53 -9.40
C SER A 570 -9.64 15.96 -8.36
N LEU A 571 -9.58 16.48 -7.13
CA LEU A 571 -10.56 16.15 -6.09
C LEU A 571 -11.98 16.48 -6.56
N ARG A 572 -12.22 17.66 -7.15
CA ARG A 572 -13.53 18.02 -7.69
C ARG A 572 -14.02 17.02 -8.73
N GLY A 573 -13.16 16.65 -9.69
CA GLY A 573 -13.50 15.66 -10.72
C GLY A 573 -13.83 14.29 -10.13
N PHE A 574 -13.11 13.88 -9.06
CA PHE A 574 -13.45 12.67 -8.32
C PHE A 574 -14.81 12.77 -7.65
N PHE A 575 -15.07 13.85 -6.89
CA PHE A 575 -16.31 14.05 -6.15
C PHE A 575 -17.53 14.03 -7.09
N ASP A 576 -17.50 14.83 -8.15
CA ASP A 576 -18.60 14.92 -9.10
C ASP A 576 -18.91 13.58 -9.78
N ARG A 577 -17.89 12.90 -10.28
CA ARG A 577 -18.05 11.64 -11.03
C ARG A 577 -18.38 10.45 -10.13
N ARG A 578 -17.70 10.34 -8.97
CA ARG A 578 -17.98 9.25 -8.02
C ARG A 578 -19.38 9.37 -7.45
N ARG A 579 -19.80 10.57 -7.08
CA ARG A 579 -21.16 10.84 -6.64
C ARG A 579 -22.19 10.46 -7.69
N ALA A 580 -22.00 10.92 -8.93
CA ALA A 580 -22.91 10.60 -10.03
C ALA A 580 -23.00 9.08 -10.28
N TYR A 581 -21.86 8.38 -10.29
CA TYR A 581 -21.83 6.94 -10.46
C TYR A 581 -22.58 6.19 -9.35
N LEU A 582 -22.30 6.53 -8.09
CA LEU A 582 -22.93 5.84 -6.95
C LEU A 582 -24.44 6.08 -6.90
N LEU A 583 -24.89 7.32 -7.11
CA LEU A 583 -26.33 7.66 -7.05
C LEU A 583 -27.12 7.14 -8.26
N ASP A 584 -26.48 6.85 -9.39
CA ASP A 584 -27.10 6.20 -10.55
C ASP A 584 -27.00 4.68 -10.50
N HIS A 585 -26.18 4.12 -9.63
CA HIS A 585 -26.03 2.67 -9.47
C HIS A 585 -27.31 2.04 -8.91
N GLU A 586 -27.84 1.02 -9.60
CA GLU A 586 -29.15 0.41 -9.29
C GLU A 586 -29.30 0.03 -7.80
N ALA A 587 -28.31 -0.66 -7.24
CA ALA A 587 -28.35 -1.10 -5.84
C ALA A 587 -28.30 0.06 -4.83
N VAL A 588 -27.61 1.16 -5.13
CA VAL A 588 -27.50 2.34 -4.25
C VAL A 588 -28.75 3.22 -4.38
N LYS A 589 -29.28 3.36 -5.60
CA LYS A 589 -30.47 4.17 -5.89
C LYS A 589 -31.71 3.69 -5.13
N ASP A 590 -31.83 2.37 -4.96
CA ASP A 590 -32.96 1.74 -4.27
C ASP A 590 -32.71 1.57 -2.75
N ALA A 591 -31.52 1.91 -2.24
CA ALA A 591 -31.20 1.85 -0.83
C ALA A 591 -32.02 2.90 -0.03
N ALA A 592 -32.42 2.57 1.19
CA ALA A 592 -33.05 3.53 2.10
C ALA A 592 -32.11 4.68 2.44
N ARG A 593 -32.67 5.84 2.78
CA ARG A 593 -31.90 6.92 3.40
C ARG A 593 -31.73 6.64 4.89
N ILE A 594 -30.65 7.12 5.47
CA ILE A 594 -30.38 6.90 6.91
C ILE A 594 -31.41 7.60 7.79
N ASP A 595 -32.00 8.70 7.31
CA ASP A 595 -32.99 9.51 8.03
C ASP A 595 -34.44 9.07 7.82
N ASP A 596 -34.69 8.07 6.97
CA ASP A 596 -36.01 7.45 6.74
C ASP A 596 -36.21 6.21 7.66
#